data_e9a4af4a8838a8504da2de005d7c1726
#
_entry.id   e9a4af4a8838a8504da2de005d7c1726
#
_cell.length_a   1.000
_cell.length_b   1.000
_cell.length_c   1.000
_cell.angle_alpha   90.00
_cell.angle_beta   90.00
_cell.angle_gamma   90.00
#
_symmetry.space_group_name_H-M   'P 1'
#
loop_
_entity.id
_entity.type
_entity.pdbx_description
1 polymer ?
#
loop_
_entity_poly.entity_id
_entity_poly.type
_entity_poly.pdbx_seq_one_letter_code
_entity_poly.pdbx_strand_id
1 'polypeptide(L)'
;MSNRRHTLGLLAAASLAAAVPTAWAQPKPIRLVVPYPPGGPLDIVARALAERVKDSLGTVVVENRPGAGGNLGADLVAKSAPDGTTIVMGAVATHAINPWLYSRMPYDPIRDFTPITLVAQVPNVLVMNAETATRLNIRTLADLVGYAKKNPARLNYGSGGNGSAGHLAGEIFKAQAGVFAVHIPYAGGPPAQLALVSGQVDFNFDNLAAASANIKSGKLKALAVTTARKSSAMPELPTVAEAGIQLGLKDFDISTWFGLFGPARLPTDVTARLNKGFVDALNSPELKARMATLMAEPSPTTPEQFAAFVKTELAKYEPVVKASGAKAD
;
A
#
# COMPACT_ATOMS: atom_id res chain seq x y z
N MET A 1 -39.24 -59.10 42.52
CA MET A 1 -40.20 -58.10 41.95
C MET A 1 -39.42 -56.86 41.58
N SER A 2 -39.04 -56.78 40.34
CA SER A 2 -38.25 -55.61 39.81
C SER A 2 -39.14 -54.38 39.70
N ASN A 3 -38.68 -53.29 40.27
CA ASN A 3 -39.44 -52.06 40.48
C ASN A 3 -39.59 -51.26 39.16
N ARG A 4 -40.74 -51.48 38.47
CA ARG A 4 -41.08 -50.79 37.18
C ARG A 4 -40.93 -49.26 37.20
N ARG A 5 -40.86 -48.63 38.35
CA ARG A 5 -40.66 -47.21 38.55
C ARG A 5 -39.23 -46.72 38.23
N HIS A 6 -38.23 -47.56 38.43
CA HIS A 6 -36.82 -47.22 38.16
C HIS A 6 -36.44 -47.35 36.70
N THR A 7 -37.11 -48.24 35.94
CA THR A 7 -36.89 -48.39 34.48
C THR A 7 -37.49 -47.25 33.69
N LEU A 8 -38.57 -46.67 34.11
CA LEU A 8 -39.18 -45.49 33.42
C LEU A 8 -38.39 -44.21 33.69
N GLY A 9 -37.75 -44.04 34.83
CA GLY A 9 -36.89 -42.91 35.11
C GLY A 9 -35.59 -42.88 34.29
N LEU A 10 -35.02 -44.05 34.01
CA LEU A 10 -33.78 -44.17 33.19
C LEU A 10 -34.05 -43.94 31.70
N LEU A 11 -35.24 -44.28 31.18
CA LEU A 11 -35.61 -43.99 29.79
C LEU A 11 -35.94 -42.52 29.54
N ALA A 12 -36.48 -41.81 30.56
CA ALA A 12 -36.74 -40.36 30.45
C ALA A 12 -35.42 -39.51 30.51
N ALA A 13 -34.42 -39.97 31.29
CA ALA A 13 -33.11 -39.32 31.36
C ALA A 13 -32.27 -39.50 30.07
N ALA A 14 -32.43 -40.66 29.39
CA ALA A 14 -31.74 -40.90 28.09
C ALA A 14 -32.30 -40.05 26.92
N SER A 15 -33.59 -39.66 27.00
CA SER A 15 -34.22 -38.85 25.94
C SER A 15 -33.89 -37.35 26.03
N LEU A 16 -33.49 -36.84 27.20
CA LEU A 16 -33.05 -35.46 27.38
C LEU A 16 -31.60 -35.20 26.93
N ALA A 17 -30.77 -36.22 26.84
CA ALA A 17 -29.37 -36.07 26.39
C ALA A 17 -29.21 -35.93 24.86
N ALA A 18 -30.27 -36.18 24.07
CA ALA A 18 -30.19 -36.13 22.59
C ALA A 18 -30.56 -34.76 21.97
N ALA A 19 -30.91 -33.76 22.77
CA ALA A 19 -31.34 -32.45 22.30
C ALA A 19 -30.32 -31.37 22.69
N VAL A 20 -28.99 -31.65 22.59
CA VAL A 20 -28.00 -30.57 22.58
C VAL A 20 -28.10 -29.92 21.19
N PRO A 21 -28.62 -28.68 21.07
CA PRO A 21 -28.56 -28.00 19.80
C PRO A 21 -27.08 -27.93 19.43
N THR A 22 -26.72 -28.49 18.27
CA THR A 22 -25.41 -28.22 17.66
C THR A 22 -25.35 -26.72 17.53
N ALA A 23 -24.70 -26.08 18.49
CA ALA A 23 -24.37 -24.66 18.40
C ALA A 23 -23.60 -24.55 17.08
N TRP A 24 -24.22 -23.97 16.07
CA TRP A 24 -23.57 -23.66 14.81
C TRP A 24 -22.47 -22.70 15.21
N ALA A 25 -21.23 -23.19 15.27
CA ALA A 25 -20.07 -22.37 15.55
C ALA A 25 -20.07 -21.30 14.48
N GLN A 26 -20.41 -20.08 14.84
CA GLN A 26 -20.32 -18.95 13.91
C GLN A 26 -18.88 -18.93 13.38
N PRO A 27 -18.71 -18.77 12.05
CA PRO A 27 -17.37 -18.70 11.48
C PRO A 27 -16.58 -17.63 12.24
N LYS A 28 -15.36 -17.98 12.70
CA LYS A 28 -14.50 -17.01 13.39
C LYS A 28 -14.33 -15.77 12.49
N PRO A 29 -14.46 -14.56 13.02
CA PRO A 29 -14.25 -13.36 12.25
C PRO A 29 -12.81 -13.32 11.71
N ILE A 30 -12.65 -12.82 10.49
CA ILE A 30 -11.34 -12.57 9.91
C ILE A 30 -10.80 -11.26 10.50
N ARG A 31 -9.63 -11.33 11.10
CA ARG A 31 -8.89 -10.19 11.61
C ARG A 31 -8.01 -9.63 10.50
N LEU A 32 -8.36 -8.46 9.98
CA LEU A 32 -7.57 -7.73 8.98
C LEU A 32 -6.68 -6.70 9.69
N VAL A 33 -5.40 -7.02 9.81
CA VAL A 33 -4.41 -6.14 10.43
C VAL A 33 -4.01 -5.06 9.44
N VAL A 34 -4.12 -3.79 9.86
CA VAL A 34 -3.60 -2.62 9.15
C VAL A 34 -2.36 -2.14 9.91
N PRO A 35 -1.15 -2.21 9.34
CA PRO A 35 0.10 -1.93 10.04
C PRO A 35 0.40 -0.43 10.17
N TYR A 36 -0.63 0.43 10.12
CA TYR A 36 -0.54 1.88 10.19
C TYR A 36 -1.64 2.48 11.06
N PRO A 37 -1.50 3.75 11.50
CA PRO A 37 -2.53 4.43 12.28
C PRO A 37 -3.88 4.48 11.54
N PRO A 38 -5.01 4.56 12.28
CA PRO A 38 -6.34 4.68 11.70
C PRO A 38 -6.50 6.01 10.94
N GLY A 39 -7.42 6.03 9.97
CA GLY A 39 -7.76 7.22 9.17
C GLY A 39 -6.85 7.46 7.96
N GLY A 40 -5.76 6.70 7.79
CA GLY A 40 -4.95 6.73 6.58
C GLY A 40 -5.57 5.97 5.40
N PRO A 41 -5.01 6.12 4.18
CA PRO A 41 -5.55 5.47 2.98
C PRO A 41 -5.72 3.96 3.11
N LEU A 42 -4.75 3.24 3.70
CA LEU A 42 -4.85 1.80 3.93
C LEU A 42 -6.02 1.45 4.85
N ASP A 43 -6.20 2.19 5.94
CA ASP A 43 -7.27 1.94 6.91
C ASP A 43 -8.66 2.17 6.28
N ILE A 44 -8.80 3.23 5.49
CA ILE A 44 -10.06 3.56 4.81
C ILE A 44 -10.41 2.45 3.79
N VAL A 45 -9.44 1.99 3.00
CA VAL A 45 -9.63 0.90 2.04
C VAL A 45 -9.92 -0.42 2.76
N ALA A 46 -9.20 -0.73 3.84
CA ALA A 46 -9.42 -1.94 4.63
C ALA A 46 -10.85 -2.01 5.20
N ARG A 47 -11.36 -0.90 5.75
CA ARG A 47 -12.72 -0.83 6.29
C ARG A 47 -13.77 -0.96 5.19
N ALA A 48 -13.56 -0.33 4.05
CA ALA A 48 -14.47 -0.45 2.90
C ALA A 48 -14.51 -1.90 2.35
N LEU A 49 -13.35 -2.58 2.29
CA LEU A 49 -13.27 -3.99 1.93
C LEU A 49 -13.96 -4.87 2.96
N ALA A 50 -13.70 -4.67 4.26
CA ALA A 50 -14.28 -5.45 5.35
C ALA A 50 -15.81 -5.39 5.34
N GLU A 51 -16.37 -4.22 5.08
CA GLU A 51 -17.81 -4.03 4.94
C GLU A 51 -18.37 -4.78 3.72
N ARG A 52 -17.68 -4.70 2.58
CA ARG A 52 -18.16 -5.26 1.31
C ARG A 52 -18.09 -6.78 1.23
N VAL A 53 -17.10 -7.41 1.90
CA VAL A 53 -16.93 -8.88 1.87
C VAL A 53 -17.77 -9.61 2.92
N LYS A 54 -18.54 -8.91 3.74
CA LYS A 54 -19.30 -9.48 4.85
C LYS A 54 -20.20 -10.65 4.44
N ASP A 55 -20.87 -10.53 3.29
CA ASP A 55 -21.79 -11.56 2.80
C ASP A 55 -21.06 -12.78 2.20
N SER A 56 -19.84 -12.60 1.69
CA SER A 56 -19.07 -13.66 1.02
C SER A 56 -18.05 -14.35 1.93
N LEU A 57 -17.40 -13.60 2.81
CA LEU A 57 -16.33 -14.10 3.68
C LEU A 57 -16.70 -14.13 5.17
N GLY A 58 -17.86 -13.55 5.54
CA GLY A 58 -18.25 -13.37 6.93
C GLY A 58 -17.68 -12.08 7.52
N THR A 59 -17.77 -11.95 8.85
CA THR A 59 -17.31 -10.76 9.55
C THR A 59 -15.81 -10.57 9.41
N VAL A 60 -15.40 -9.39 8.93
CA VAL A 60 -13.99 -8.94 8.91
C VAL A 60 -13.83 -7.78 9.88
N VAL A 61 -12.91 -7.92 10.85
CA VAL A 61 -12.59 -6.91 11.84
C VAL A 61 -11.26 -6.25 11.50
N VAL A 62 -11.28 -4.95 11.25
CA VAL A 62 -10.06 -4.17 10.97
C VAL A 62 -9.39 -3.77 12.27
N GLU A 63 -8.11 -4.12 12.41
CA GLU A 63 -7.29 -3.84 13.58
C GLU A 63 -6.02 -3.07 13.18
N ASN A 64 -5.85 -1.85 13.69
CA ASN A 64 -4.65 -1.06 13.45
C ASN A 64 -3.53 -1.44 14.41
N ARG A 65 -2.36 -1.80 13.86
CA ARG A 65 -1.13 -2.19 14.60
C ARG A 65 0.08 -1.42 14.05
N PRO A 66 0.16 -0.11 14.30
CA PRO A 66 1.27 0.71 13.81
C PRO A 66 2.58 0.43 14.57
N GLY A 67 3.68 0.83 13.95
CA GLY A 67 5.01 0.85 14.57
C GLY A 67 6.10 0.29 13.65
N ALA A 68 7.33 0.77 13.82
CA ALA A 68 8.50 0.39 13.04
C ALA A 68 8.25 0.37 11.52
N GLY A 69 7.68 1.46 10.96
CA GLY A 69 7.37 1.53 9.53
C GLY A 69 6.33 0.51 9.05
N GLY A 70 5.50 -0.03 9.96
CA GLY A 70 4.51 -1.08 9.68
C GLY A 70 5.01 -2.50 10.01
N ASN A 71 6.29 -2.67 10.34
CA ASN A 71 6.86 -3.99 10.58
C ASN A 71 6.22 -4.72 11.75
N LEU A 72 5.76 -4.00 12.80
CA LEU A 72 5.11 -4.65 13.95
C LEU A 72 3.79 -5.34 13.56
N GLY A 73 2.96 -4.68 12.76
CA GLY A 73 1.70 -5.27 12.29
C GLY A 73 1.91 -6.42 11.30
N ALA A 74 2.89 -6.30 10.40
CA ALA A 74 3.25 -7.36 9.47
C ALA A 74 3.82 -8.60 10.20
N ASP A 75 4.73 -8.41 11.13
CA ASP A 75 5.33 -9.49 11.96
C ASP A 75 4.29 -10.27 12.74
N LEU A 76 3.30 -9.57 13.34
CA LEU A 76 2.18 -10.21 14.02
C LEU A 76 1.48 -11.23 13.13
N VAL A 77 1.23 -10.88 11.86
CA VAL A 77 0.54 -11.77 10.91
C VAL A 77 1.47 -12.87 10.40
N ALA A 78 2.73 -12.56 10.12
CA ALA A 78 3.73 -13.57 9.74
C ALA A 78 3.81 -14.74 10.74
N LYS A 79 3.59 -14.46 12.04
CA LYS A 79 3.62 -15.43 13.16
C LYS A 79 2.25 -16.00 13.54
N SER A 80 1.18 -15.63 12.84
CA SER A 80 -0.17 -16.11 13.11
C SER A 80 -0.38 -17.52 12.55
N ALA A 81 -1.44 -18.20 13.03
CA ALA A 81 -1.84 -19.50 12.49
C ALA A 81 -2.28 -19.38 11.04
N PRO A 82 -1.89 -20.32 10.14
CA PRO A 82 -2.24 -20.28 8.73
C PRO A 82 -3.65 -20.85 8.45
N ASP A 83 -4.66 -20.37 9.16
CA ASP A 83 -6.03 -20.82 9.07
C ASP A 83 -6.98 -19.82 8.34
N GLY A 84 -6.44 -18.68 7.90
CA GLY A 84 -7.20 -17.63 7.21
C GLY A 84 -7.98 -16.70 8.11
N THR A 85 -7.87 -16.85 9.44
CA THR A 85 -8.55 -15.96 10.40
C THR A 85 -7.76 -14.68 10.71
N THR A 86 -6.47 -14.61 10.34
CA THR A 86 -5.65 -13.41 10.51
C THR A 86 -4.88 -13.13 9.22
N ILE A 87 -5.10 -11.95 8.66
CA ILE A 87 -4.44 -11.47 7.43
C ILE A 87 -3.95 -10.04 7.63
N VAL A 88 -3.03 -9.57 6.80
CA VAL A 88 -2.53 -8.19 6.82
C VAL A 88 -2.80 -7.48 5.52
N MET A 89 -3.14 -6.19 5.59
CA MET A 89 -3.02 -5.28 4.46
C MET A 89 -1.62 -4.71 4.46
N GLY A 90 -0.71 -5.42 3.77
CA GLY A 90 0.65 -4.98 3.57
C GLY A 90 0.74 -3.85 2.54
N ALA A 91 1.88 -3.19 2.51
CA ALA A 91 2.18 -2.09 1.61
C ALA A 91 3.58 -2.22 1.00
N VAL A 92 3.87 -1.37 0.01
CA VAL A 92 5.22 -1.25 -0.58
C VAL A 92 6.31 -1.11 0.49
N ALA A 93 6.04 -0.35 1.57
CA ALA A 93 6.99 -0.19 2.66
C ALA A 93 7.32 -1.53 3.34
N THR A 94 6.30 -2.25 3.82
CA THR A 94 6.50 -3.48 4.60
C THR A 94 7.04 -4.65 3.79
N HIS A 95 6.74 -4.74 2.48
CA HIS A 95 7.06 -5.92 1.67
C HIS A 95 8.10 -5.67 0.57
N ALA A 96 8.53 -4.42 0.33
CA ALA A 96 9.50 -4.14 -0.72
C ALA A 96 10.62 -3.16 -0.30
N ILE A 97 10.34 -2.20 0.59
CA ILE A 97 11.31 -1.17 0.98
C ILE A 97 12.01 -1.51 2.31
N ASN A 98 11.24 -1.79 3.36
CA ASN A 98 11.77 -2.02 4.71
C ASN A 98 12.82 -3.14 4.79
N PRO A 99 12.71 -4.24 4.00
CA PRO A 99 13.73 -5.29 3.98
C PRO A 99 15.16 -4.80 3.64
N TRP A 100 15.25 -3.69 2.93
CA TRP A 100 16.53 -3.06 2.55
C TRP A 100 16.89 -1.86 3.43
N LEU A 101 15.88 -1.29 4.13
CA LEU A 101 16.00 -0.06 4.91
C LEU A 101 16.41 -0.33 6.37
N TYR A 102 15.89 -1.41 6.95
CA TYR A 102 16.18 -1.82 8.33
C TYR A 102 17.36 -2.79 8.37
N SER A 103 18.28 -2.61 9.30
CA SER A 103 19.40 -3.54 9.50
C SER A 103 18.91 -4.91 9.98
N ARG A 104 17.73 -4.95 10.62
CA ARG A 104 17.16 -6.15 11.23
C ARG A 104 15.66 -6.24 11.01
N MET A 105 15.24 -7.08 10.07
CA MET A 105 13.83 -7.36 9.82
C MET A 105 13.32 -8.49 10.73
N PRO A 106 12.11 -8.37 11.31
CA PRO A 106 11.52 -9.42 12.12
C PRO A 106 10.87 -10.54 11.30
N TYR A 107 10.76 -10.38 9.99
CA TYR A 107 10.19 -11.35 9.04
C TYR A 107 10.88 -11.24 7.67
N ASP A 108 10.71 -12.28 6.86
CA ASP A 108 11.06 -12.30 5.44
C ASP A 108 9.79 -12.01 4.61
N PRO A 109 9.78 -10.97 3.76
CA PRO A 109 8.57 -10.53 3.05
C PRO A 109 8.04 -11.54 2.01
N ILE A 110 8.86 -12.49 1.59
CA ILE A 110 8.49 -13.54 0.62
C ILE A 110 8.18 -14.85 1.32
N ARG A 111 9.06 -15.30 2.23
CA ARG A 111 8.99 -16.62 2.83
C ARG A 111 7.93 -16.73 3.92
N ASP A 112 7.70 -15.66 4.68
CA ASP A 112 6.87 -15.69 5.87
C ASP A 112 5.40 -15.28 5.58
N PHE A 113 5.05 -15.06 4.30
CA PHE A 113 3.70 -14.69 3.87
C PHE A 113 3.20 -15.52 2.68
N THR A 114 1.87 -15.64 2.61
CA THR A 114 1.14 -16.12 1.44
C THR A 114 0.42 -14.93 0.80
N PRO A 115 0.79 -14.49 -0.42
CA PRO A 115 0.09 -13.43 -1.13
C PRO A 115 -1.36 -13.84 -1.45
N ILE A 116 -2.32 -12.94 -1.24
CA ILE A 116 -3.74 -13.18 -1.53
C ILE A 116 -4.16 -12.41 -2.77
N THR A 117 -4.03 -11.09 -2.77
CA THR A 117 -4.31 -10.24 -3.93
C THR A 117 -3.68 -8.85 -3.75
N LEU A 118 -3.26 -8.24 -4.84
CA LEU A 118 -3.03 -6.80 -4.86
C LEU A 118 -4.38 -6.10 -4.72
N VAL A 119 -4.43 -5.03 -3.91
CA VAL A 119 -5.67 -4.29 -3.63
C VAL A 119 -5.74 -3.05 -4.48
N ALA A 120 -4.70 -2.23 -4.40
CA ALA A 120 -4.65 -0.95 -5.09
C ALA A 120 -3.23 -0.50 -5.36
N GLN A 121 -3.10 0.30 -6.41
CA GLN A 121 -1.96 1.16 -6.65
C GLN A 121 -2.40 2.61 -6.46
N VAL A 122 -1.60 3.39 -5.73
CA VAL A 122 -1.83 4.82 -5.53
C VAL A 122 -0.69 5.55 -6.22
N PRO A 123 -0.98 6.31 -7.28
CA PRO A 123 0.02 7.09 -7.98
C PRO A 123 0.66 8.13 -7.06
N ASN A 124 1.96 8.31 -7.21
CA ASN A 124 2.59 9.55 -6.82
C ASN A 124 2.64 10.48 -8.04
N VAL A 125 2.83 11.75 -7.79
CA VAL A 125 2.93 12.79 -8.81
C VAL A 125 4.18 13.62 -8.56
N LEU A 126 4.95 13.86 -9.61
CA LEU A 126 6.03 14.83 -9.60
C LEU A 126 5.42 16.22 -9.68
N VAL A 127 5.54 16.96 -8.60
CA VAL A 127 4.99 18.31 -8.44
C VAL A 127 6.07 19.31 -8.07
N MET A 128 5.93 20.54 -8.56
CA MET A 128 6.77 21.68 -8.21
C MET A 128 5.96 22.76 -7.51
N ASN A 129 6.63 23.57 -6.69
CA ASN A 129 6.07 24.88 -6.30
C ASN A 129 5.80 25.71 -7.57
N ALA A 130 4.58 26.24 -7.72
CA ALA A 130 4.15 26.91 -8.96
C ALA A 130 4.92 28.20 -9.25
N GLU A 131 5.28 28.97 -8.22
CA GLU A 131 6.07 30.20 -8.37
C GLU A 131 7.52 29.87 -8.79
N THR A 132 8.12 28.84 -8.16
CA THR A 132 9.44 28.35 -8.57
C THR A 132 9.43 27.83 -10.00
N ALA A 133 8.42 27.06 -10.40
CA ALA A 133 8.30 26.57 -11.77
C ALA A 133 8.21 27.71 -12.77
N THR A 134 7.43 28.74 -12.45
CA THR A 134 7.30 29.95 -13.28
C THR A 134 8.60 30.72 -13.37
N ARG A 135 9.24 31.00 -12.24
CA ARG A 135 10.51 31.74 -12.14
C ARG A 135 11.64 31.08 -12.91
N LEU A 136 11.68 29.74 -12.90
CA LEU A 136 12.71 28.94 -13.58
C LEU A 136 12.32 28.54 -15.01
N ASN A 137 11.12 28.95 -15.48
CA ASN A 137 10.54 28.58 -16.77
C ASN A 137 10.44 27.05 -16.97
N ILE A 138 10.10 26.32 -15.92
CA ILE A 138 9.91 24.86 -15.94
C ILE A 138 8.43 24.58 -16.16
N ARG A 139 8.09 24.06 -17.35
CA ARG A 139 6.72 23.74 -17.77
C ARG A 139 6.48 22.26 -17.88
N THR A 140 7.52 21.49 -18.14
CA THR A 140 7.49 20.05 -18.42
C THR A 140 8.56 19.31 -17.62
N LEU A 141 8.48 17.97 -17.61
CA LEU A 141 9.52 17.11 -17.07
C LEU A 141 10.89 17.37 -17.75
N ALA A 142 10.88 17.58 -19.07
CA ALA A 142 12.10 17.86 -19.83
C ALA A 142 12.77 19.17 -19.40
N ASP A 143 11.97 20.21 -19.12
CA ASP A 143 12.51 21.47 -18.61
C ASP A 143 13.15 21.29 -17.22
N LEU A 144 12.51 20.52 -16.33
CA LEU A 144 13.05 20.22 -14.99
C LEU A 144 14.40 19.49 -15.09
N VAL A 145 14.47 18.43 -15.90
CA VAL A 145 15.70 17.67 -16.10
C VAL A 145 16.77 18.55 -16.76
N GLY A 146 16.39 19.32 -17.77
CA GLY A 146 17.31 20.26 -18.45
C GLY A 146 17.87 21.33 -17.50
N TYR A 147 17.02 21.89 -16.64
CA TYR A 147 17.47 22.85 -15.61
C TYR A 147 18.40 22.19 -14.60
N ALA A 148 18.02 21.02 -14.07
CA ALA A 148 18.84 20.32 -13.05
C ALA A 148 20.21 19.89 -13.59
N LYS A 149 20.31 19.47 -14.86
CA LYS A 149 21.61 19.17 -15.50
C LYS A 149 22.50 20.38 -15.66
N LYS A 150 21.95 21.53 -16.00
CA LYS A 150 22.71 22.80 -16.15
C LYS A 150 23.08 23.42 -14.79
N ASN A 151 22.35 23.11 -13.74
CA ASN A 151 22.46 23.73 -12.43
C ASN A 151 22.48 22.67 -11.32
N PRO A 152 23.53 21.81 -11.23
CA PRO A 152 23.60 20.75 -10.22
C PRO A 152 23.53 21.35 -8.81
N ALA A 153 22.82 20.66 -7.90
CA ALA A 153 22.58 21.05 -6.50
C ALA A 153 21.81 22.37 -6.28
N ARG A 154 21.26 22.97 -7.33
CA ARG A 154 20.46 24.21 -7.19
C ARG A 154 19.00 23.93 -6.84
N LEU A 155 18.51 22.75 -7.17
CA LEU A 155 17.18 22.30 -6.76
C LEU A 155 17.27 21.41 -5.53
N ASN A 156 16.25 21.51 -4.70
CA ASN A 156 16.03 20.60 -3.59
C ASN A 156 14.64 19.95 -3.72
N TYR A 157 14.50 18.78 -3.12
CA TYR A 157 13.19 18.10 -3.07
C TYR A 157 12.86 17.64 -1.66
N GLY A 158 11.59 17.75 -1.30
CA GLY A 158 11.08 17.28 -0.04
C GLY A 158 10.55 15.85 -0.12
N SER A 159 10.52 15.16 1.01
CA SER A 159 9.85 13.87 1.15
C SER A 159 9.31 13.68 2.56
N GLY A 160 8.47 12.66 2.73
CA GLY A 160 7.95 12.25 4.03
C GLY A 160 8.97 11.55 4.95
N GLY A 161 10.28 11.76 4.69
CA GLY A 161 11.38 11.20 5.47
C GLY A 161 12.19 10.15 4.69
N ASN A 162 13.32 9.77 5.27
CA ASN A 162 14.22 8.77 4.70
C ASN A 162 13.49 7.44 4.49
N GLY A 163 13.64 6.83 3.31
CA GLY A 163 12.97 5.58 2.96
C GLY A 163 11.50 5.72 2.58
N SER A 164 10.89 6.91 2.64
CA SER A 164 9.54 7.13 2.12
C SER A 164 9.47 6.93 0.60
N ALA A 165 8.28 6.60 0.06
CA ALA A 165 8.09 6.45 -1.38
C ALA A 165 8.53 7.69 -2.17
N GLY A 166 8.26 8.90 -1.64
CA GLY A 166 8.71 10.16 -2.25
C GLY A 166 10.24 10.33 -2.26
N HIS A 167 10.91 9.93 -1.17
CA HIS A 167 12.38 9.92 -1.13
C HIS A 167 12.96 8.99 -2.20
N LEU A 168 12.53 7.73 -2.21
CA LEU A 168 13.05 6.73 -3.13
C LEU A 168 12.71 7.05 -4.59
N ALA A 169 11.53 7.63 -4.86
CA ALA A 169 11.18 8.15 -6.18
C ALA A 169 12.15 9.25 -6.63
N GLY A 170 12.52 10.16 -5.72
CA GLY A 170 13.52 11.20 -5.97
C GLY A 170 14.90 10.62 -6.26
N GLU A 171 15.34 9.61 -5.52
CA GLU A 171 16.65 8.96 -5.73
C GLU A 171 16.67 8.19 -7.07
N ILE A 172 15.63 7.45 -7.43
CA ILE A 172 15.52 6.79 -8.73
C ILE A 172 15.54 7.82 -9.86
N PHE A 173 14.76 8.90 -9.71
CA PHE A 173 14.73 9.98 -10.69
C PHE A 173 16.11 10.59 -10.92
N LYS A 174 16.83 10.90 -9.84
CA LYS A 174 18.20 11.44 -9.90
C LYS A 174 19.13 10.48 -10.63
N ALA A 175 19.10 9.20 -10.26
CA ALA A 175 19.97 8.18 -10.84
C ALA A 175 19.69 7.97 -12.34
N GLN A 176 18.42 7.79 -12.73
CA GLN A 176 18.05 7.52 -14.11
C GLN A 176 18.19 8.72 -15.03
N ALA A 177 17.78 9.92 -14.59
CA ALA A 177 17.93 11.15 -15.38
C ALA A 177 19.35 11.71 -15.39
N GLY A 178 20.25 11.21 -14.55
CA GLY A 178 21.61 11.74 -14.39
C GLY A 178 21.61 13.19 -13.89
N VAL A 179 20.78 13.50 -12.89
CA VAL A 179 20.68 14.84 -12.28
C VAL A 179 21.00 14.79 -10.80
N PHE A 180 21.32 15.95 -10.23
CA PHE A 180 21.54 16.10 -8.80
C PHE A 180 20.57 17.14 -8.22
N ALA A 181 19.88 16.74 -7.16
CA ALA A 181 19.04 17.58 -6.32
C ALA A 181 19.25 17.19 -4.84
N VAL A 182 19.17 18.17 -3.94
CA VAL A 182 19.36 17.92 -2.50
C VAL A 182 18.06 17.40 -1.89
N HIS A 183 18.13 16.29 -1.15
CA HIS A 183 17.00 15.75 -0.42
C HIS A 183 16.81 16.44 0.93
N ILE A 184 15.58 16.86 1.23
CA ILE A 184 15.18 17.45 2.51
C ILE A 184 14.08 16.55 3.13
N PRO A 185 14.41 15.72 4.13
CA PRO A 185 13.45 14.85 4.79
C PRO A 185 12.58 15.61 5.79
N TYR A 186 11.29 15.33 5.80
CA TYR A 186 10.31 15.83 6.77
C TYR A 186 9.69 14.68 7.58
N ALA A 187 9.00 15.01 8.67
CA ALA A 187 8.33 14.05 9.54
C ALA A 187 6.94 13.65 8.97
N GLY A 188 6.94 13.09 7.74
CA GLY A 188 5.72 12.65 7.04
C GLY A 188 5.36 13.52 5.82
N GLY A 189 4.36 13.05 5.06
CA GLY A 189 3.89 13.72 3.84
C GLY A 189 3.33 15.13 4.05
N PRO A 190 2.44 15.37 5.02
CA PRO A 190 1.86 16.69 5.22
C PRO A 190 2.86 17.81 5.47
N PRO A 191 3.90 17.67 6.34
CA PRO A 191 4.95 18.69 6.47
C PRO A 191 5.77 18.88 5.20
N ALA A 192 6.07 17.82 4.46
CA ALA A 192 6.80 17.93 3.19
C ALA A 192 5.98 18.69 2.14
N GLN A 193 4.67 18.46 2.07
CA GLN A 193 3.78 19.17 1.16
C GLN A 193 3.65 20.64 1.54
N LEU A 194 3.55 20.96 2.83
CA LEU A 194 3.52 22.34 3.31
C LEU A 194 4.80 23.08 2.92
N ALA A 195 5.97 22.45 3.09
CA ALA A 195 7.25 23.00 2.68
C ALA A 195 7.32 23.25 1.17
N LEU A 196 6.76 22.36 0.35
CA LEU A 196 6.67 22.56 -1.08
C LEU A 196 5.74 23.75 -1.44
N VAL A 197 4.56 23.82 -0.85
CA VAL A 197 3.59 24.90 -1.11
C VAL A 197 4.17 26.25 -0.68
N SER A 198 4.94 26.32 0.40
CA SER A 198 5.61 27.54 0.88
C SER A 198 6.91 27.88 0.15
N GLY A 199 7.36 27.06 -0.80
CA GLY A 199 8.58 27.29 -1.55
C GLY A 199 9.89 27.02 -0.78
N GLN A 200 9.83 26.32 0.36
CA GLN A 200 11.04 25.89 1.08
C GLN A 200 11.77 24.77 0.33
N VAL A 201 11.05 23.96 -0.43
CA VAL A 201 11.59 23.00 -1.39
C VAL A 201 11.00 23.26 -2.78
N ASP A 202 11.73 22.85 -3.83
CA ASP A 202 11.38 23.17 -5.21
C ASP A 202 10.41 22.16 -5.83
N PHE A 203 10.58 20.87 -5.52
CA PHE A 203 9.73 19.81 -6.03
C PHE A 203 9.58 18.65 -5.05
N ASN A 204 8.55 17.82 -5.24
CA ASN A 204 8.34 16.57 -4.49
C ASN A 204 7.83 15.49 -5.45
N PHE A 205 8.05 14.23 -5.08
CA PHE A 205 7.25 13.10 -5.51
C PHE A 205 6.21 12.85 -4.44
N ASP A 206 5.03 13.46 -4.58
CA ASP A 206 3.98 13.45 -3.57
C ASP A 206 2.88 12.45 -3.90
N ASN A 207 2.11 12.04 -2.91
CA ASN A 207 0.91 11.24 -3.14
C ASN A 207 -0.11 12.05 -3.96
N LEU A 208 -0.63 11.49 -5.05
CA LEU A 208 -1.53 12.21 -5.96
C LEU A 208 -2.77 12.73 -5.25
N ALA A 209 -3.37 11.92 -4.36
CA ALA A 209 -4.55 12.34 -3.60
C ALA A 209 -4.23 13.54 -2.70
N ALA A 210 -3.10 13.50 -2.00
CA ALA A 210 -2.68 14.59 -1.12
C ALA A 210 -2.39 15.88 -1.89
N ALA A 211 -1.71 15.78 -3.05
CA ALA A 211 -1.33 16.94 -3.87
C ALA A 211 -2.49 17.55 -4.65
N SER A 212 -3.56 16.80 -4.91
CA SER A 212 -4.62 17.14 -5.88
C SER A 212 -5.28 18.50 -5.65
N ALA A 213 -5.59 18.83 -4.41
CA ALA A 213 -6.22 20.12 -4.06
C ALA A 213 -5.28 21.31 -4.37
N ASN A 214 -3.99 21.18 -4.08
CA ASN A 214 -2.99 22.21 -4.35
C ASN A 214 -2.66 22.33 -5.85
N ILE A 215 -2.74 21.22 -6.60
CA ILE A 215 -2.62 21.22 -8.07
C ILE A 215 -3.83 21.97 -8.69
N LYS A 216 -5.05 21.61 -8.28
CA LYS A 216 -6.29 22.24 -8.76
C LYS A 216 -6.36 23.74 -8.44
N SER A 217 -5.85 24.16 -7.30
CA SER A 217 -5.80 25.59 -6.90
C SER A 217 -4.63 26.36 -7.53
N GLY A 218 -3.77 25.71 -8.32
CA GLY A 218 -2.61 26.33 -8.96
C GLY A 218 -1.44 26.66 -8.05
N LYS A 219 -1.46 26.21 -6.77
CA LYS A 219 -0.31 26.35 -5.86
C LYS A 219 0.84 25.43 -6.20
N LEU A 220 0.52 24.25 -6.75
CA LEU A 220 1.48 23.29 -7.24
C LEU A 220 1.29 23.06 -8.73
N LYS A 221 2.41 22.94 -9.43
CA LYS A 221 2.46 22.53 -10.84
C LYS A 221 2.78 21.05 -10.92
N ALA A 222 1.83 20.25 -11.40
CA ALA A 222 2.07 18.85 -11.71
C ALA A 222 2.82 18.72 -13.05
N LEU A 223 3.80 17.82 -13.10
CA LEU A 223 4.60 17.55 -14.30
C LEU A 223 4.31 16.17 -14.89
N ALA A 224 4.20 15.12 -14.06
CA ALA A 224 3.95 13.76 -14.50
C ALA A 224 3.52 12.87 -13.31
N VAL A 225 2.76 11.80 -13.58
CA VAL A 225 2.51 10.74 -12.61
C VAL A 225 3.63 9.70 -12.65
N THR A 226 3.88 9.03 -11.53
CA THR A 226 5.04 8.13 -11.38
C THR A 226 4.76 6.68 -11.76
N THR A 227 3.50 6.34 -12.01
CA THR A 227 3.06 5.00 -12.40
C THR A 227 3.36 4.71 -13.87
N ALA A 228 3.51 3.42 -14.23
CA ALA A 228 3.70 2.98 -15.62
C ALA A 228 2.54 3.37 -16.54
N ARG A 229 1.34 3.58 -15.98
CA ARG A 229 0.14 4.00 -16.71
C ARG A 229 -0.35 5.33 -16.17
N LYS A 230 -1.00 6.12 -17.04
CA LYS A 230 -1.67 7.36 -16.63
C LYS A 230 -2.72 7.08 -15.56
N SER A 231 -2.88 8.01 -14.64
CA SER A 231 -3.93 7.93 -13.62
C SER A 231 -5.28 8.32 -14.22
N SER A 232 -6.31 7.54 -13.91
CA SER A 232 -7.70 7.89 -14.26
C SER A 232 -8.18 9.17 -13.57
N ALA A 233 -7.55 9.52 -12.44
CA ALA A 233 -7.87 10.72 -11.67
C ALA A 233 -7.31 12.02 -12.27
N MET A 234 -6.24 11.94 -13.09
CA MET A 234 -5.63 13.07 -13.80
C MET A 234 -5.12 12.59 -15.19
N PRO A 235 -6.02 12.25 -16.13
CA PRO A 235 -5.66 11.62 -17.41
C PRO A 235 -4.87 12.56 -18.33
N GLU A 236 -4.92 13.87 -18.08
CA GLU A 236 -4.15 14.89 -18.79
C GLU A 236 -2.65 14.85 -18.46
N LEU A 237 -2.25 14.31 -17.30
CA LEU A 237 -0.84 14.20 -16.95
C LEU A 237 -0.19 13.01 -17.66
N PRO A 238 0.99 13.21 -18.28
CA PRO A 238 1.77 12.09 -18.78
C PRO A 238 2.33 11.27 -17.62
N THR A 239 2.80 10.05 -17.88
CA THR A 239 3.67 9.35 -16.95
C THR A 239 5.10 9.89 -17.02
N VAL A 240 5.89 9.71 -15.95
CA VAL A 240 7.32 10.05 -15.98
C VAL A 240 8.03 9.26 -17.08
N ALA A 241 7.64 7.99 -17.28
CA ALA A 241 8.19 7.15 -18.34
C ALA A 241 7.88 7.70 -19.74
N GLU A 242 6.61 8.09 -20.03
CA GLU A 242 6.22 8.68 -21.32
C GLU A 242 6.96 10.01 -21.58
N ALA A 243 6.93 10.93 -20.62
CA ALA A 243 7.53 12.25 -20.77
C ALA A 243 9.06 12.21 -20.73
N GLY A 244 9.64 11.15 -20.19
CA GLY A 244 11.08 11.00 -19.94
C GLY A 244 11.81 9.98 -20.81
N ILE A 245 11.18 9.47 -21.91
CA ILE A 245 11.80 8.45 -22.78
C ILE A 245 13.21 8.87 -23.22
N GLN A 246 13.38 10.09 -23.71
CA GLN A 246 14.66 10.62 -24.18
C GLN A 246 15.59 11.10 -23.04
N LEU A 247 15.13 11.00 -21.81
CA LEU A 247 15.83 11.49 -20.61
C LEU A 247 16.39 10.35 -19.74
N GLY A 248 16.27 9.09 -20.20
CA GLY A 248 16.69 7.90 -19.45
C GLY A 248 15.63 7.36 -18.48
N LEU A 249 14.40 7.88 -18.52
CA LEU A 249 13.32 7.57 -17.57
C LEU A 249 12.27 6.59 -18.13
N LYS A 250 12.54 5.91 -19.24
CA LYS A 250 11.58 5.02 -19.92
C LYS A 250 11.00 3.90 -19.04
N ASP A 251 11.76 3.45 -18.04
CA ASP A 251 11.40 2.37 -17.13
C ASP A 251 10.97 2.90 -15.74
N PHE A 252 10.67 4.19 -15.63
CA PHE A 252 10.25 4.79 -14.37
C PHE A 252 8.83 4.35 -14.02
N ASP A 253 8.72 3.53 -12.99
CA ASP A 253 7.44 3.07 -12.45
C ASP A 253 7.55 2.94 -10.94
N ILE A 254 6.97 3.89 -10.21
CA ILE A 254 6.97 3.93 -8.75
C ILE A 254 5.57 4.28 -8.29
N SER A 255 4.99 3.39 -7.50
CA SER A 255 3.69 3.60 -6.89
C SER A 255 3.72 3.21 -5.42
N THR A 256 2.85 3.81 -4.64
CA THR A 256 2.44 3.23 -3.38
C THR A 256 1.40 2.16 -3.67
N TRP A 257 1.59 0.94 -3.19
CA TRP A 257 0.63 -0.12 -3.38
C TRP A 257 0.25 -0.78 -2.06
N PHE A 258 -0.94 -1.37 -2.05
CA PHE A 258 -1.51 -2.14 -0.94
C PHE A 258 -1.90 -3.51 -1.42
N GLY A 259 -1.66 -4.53 -0.60
CA GLY A 259 -2.03 -5.88 -0.91
C GLY A 259 -2.38 -6.70 0.33
N LEU A 260 -3.15 -7.74 0.14
CA LEU A 260 -3.54 -8.66 1.21
C LEU A 260 -2.63 -9.86 1.25
N PHE A 261 -2.16 -10.18 2.45
CA PHE A 261 -1.31 -11.34 2.71
C PHE A 261 -1.83 -12.11 3.92
N GLY A 262 -1.74 -13.43 3.84
CA GLY A 262 -1.86 -14.31 5.00
C GLY A 262 -0.48 -14.72 5.51
N PRO A 263 -0.40 -15.41 6.66
CA PRO A 263 0.85 -16.03 7.11
C PRO A 263 1.31 -17.11 6.12
N ALA A 264 2.58 -17.48 6.20
CA ALA A 264 3.15 -18.51 5.35
C ALA A 264 2.35 -19.82 5.42
N ARG A 265 2.31 -20.56 4.31
CA ARG A 265 1.65 -21.86 4.21
C ARG A 265 0.13 -21.82 4.46
N LEU A 266 -0.51 -20.72 4.12
CA LEU A 266 -1.97 -20.67 4.11
C LEU A 266 -2.50 -21.73 3.12
N PRO A 267 -3.48 -22.60 3.50
CA PRO A 267 -4.01 -23.62 2.61
C PRO A 267 -4.55 -23.04 1.29
N THR A 268 -4.37 -23.78 0.20
CA THR A 268 -4.72 -23.29 -1.15
C THR A 268 -6.20 -22.96 -1.30
N ASP A 269 -7.07 -23.77 -0.70
CA ASP A 269 -8.53 -23.56 -0.70
C ASP A 269 -8.90 -22.29 0.09
N VAL A 270 -8.26 -22.05 1.24
CA VAL A 270 -8.44 -20.84 2.04
C VAL A 270 -7.96 -19.62 1.26
N THR A 271 -6.77 -19.71 0.62
CA THR A 271 -6.23 -18.63 -0.21
C THR A 271 -7.14 -18.29 -1.37
N ALA A 272 -7.65 -19.31 -2.09
CA ALA A 272 -8.55 -19.14 -3.21
C ALA A 272 -9.90 -18.50 -2.78
N ARG A 273 -10.46 -18.93 -1.65
CA ARG A 273 -11.68 -18.35 -1.07
C ARG A 273 -11.50 -16.88 -0.71
N LEU A 274 -10.40 -16.53 -0.04
CA LEU A 274 -10.08 -15.15 0.33
C LEU A 274 -9.85 -14.31 -0.92
N ASN A 275 -9.02 -14.79 -1.87
CA ASN A 275 -8.77 -14.10 -3.13
C ASN A 275 -10.09 -13.78 -3.84
N LYS A 276 -10.95 -14.80 -4.06
CA LYS A 276 -12.22 -14.60 -4.75
C LYS A 276 -13.09 -13.54 -4.05
N GLY A 277 -13.27 -13.62 -2.74
CA GLY A 277 -14.12 -12.68 -2.00
C GLY A 277 -13.61 -11.24 -2.09
N PHE A 278 -12.31 -11.03 -1.94
CA PHE A 278 -11.72 -9.69 -2.03
C PHE A 278 -11.67 -9.17 -3.47
N VAL A 279 -11.37 -10.00 -4.46
CA VAL A 279 -11.39 -9.62 -5.89
C VAL A 279 -12.79 -9.23 -6.35
N ASP A 280 -13.81 -9.99 -5.97
CA ASP A 280 -15.21 -9.66 -6.28
C ASP A 280 -15.60 -8.30 -5.65
N ALA A 281 -15.19 -8.05 -4.40
CA ALA A 281 -15.40 -6.77 -3.75
C ALA A 281 -14.69 -5.61 -4.45
N LEU A 282 -13.41 -5.78 -4.83
CA LEU A 282 -12.60 -4.77 -5.53
C LEU A 282 -13.19 -4.42 -6.91
N ASN A 283 -13.88 -5.36 -7.55
CA ASN A 283 -14.52 -5.14 -8.84
C ASN A 283 -15.91 -4.49 -8.72
N SER A 284 -16.49 -4.37 -7.50
CA SER A 284 -17.80 -3.76 -7.32
C SER A 284 -17.77 -2.26 -7.64
N PRO A 285 -18.85 -1.71 -8.25
CA PRO A 285 -18.96 -0.29 -8.56
C PRO A 285 -18.79 0.61 -7.32
N GLU A 286 -19.36 0.20 -6.19
CA GLU A 286 -19.36 0.94 -4.94
C GLU A 286 -17.93 1.09 -4.39
N LEU A 287 -17.16 -0.01 -4.40
CA LEU A 287 -15.79 0.05 -3.91
C LEU A 287 -14.88 0.83 -4.87
N LYS A 288 -15.06 0.68 -6.19
CA LYS A 288 -14.36 1.49 -7.19
C LYS A 288 -14.62 2.98 -6.99
N ALA A 289 -15.88 3.37 -6.77
CA ALA A 289 -16.22 4.76 -6.48
C ALA A 289 -15.57 5.25 -5.17
N ARG A 290 -15.55 4.43 -4.13
CA ARG A 290 -14.87 4.76 -2.87
C ARG A 290 -13.37 4.92 -3.04
N MET A 291 -12.72 4.04 -3.78
CA MET A 291 -11.29 4.11 -4.05
C MET A 291 -10.93 5.31 -4.93
N ALA A 292 -11.79 5.68 -5.87
CA ALA A 292 -11.61 6.88 -6.71
C ALA A 292 -11.53 8.17 -5.85
N THR A 293 -12.28 8.26 -4.73
CA THR A 293 -12.16 9.41 -3.80
C THR A 293 -10.79 9.50 -3.14
N LEU A 294 -10.07 8.37 -3.07
CA LEU A 294 -8.71 8.28 -2.55
C LEU A 294 -7.65 8.31 -3.66
N MET A 295 -8.08 8.52 -4.91
CA MET A 295 -7.25 8.41 -6.12
C MET A 295 -6.45 7.10 -6.16
N ALA A 296 -7.02 6.04 -5.60
CA ALA A 296 -6.46 4.70 -5.58
C ALA A 296 -7.04 3.91 -6.76
N GLU A 297 -6.16 3.29 -7.54
CA GLU A 297 -6.52 2.46 -8.68
C GLU A 297 -6.70 1.00 -8.20
N PRO A 298 -7.93 0.45 -8.18
CA PRO A 298 -8.12 -0.97 -7.87
C PRO A 298 -7.30 -1.85 -8.81
N SER A 299 -6.54 -2.78 -8.26
CA SER A 299 -5.60 -3.59 -9.03
C SER A 299 -5.67 -5.07 -8.63
N PRO A 300 -6.87 -5.70 -8.61
CA PRO A 300 -7.02 -7.08 -8.18
C PRO A 300 -6.22 -8.04 -9.06
N THR A 301 -5.61 -9.04 -8.43
CA THR A 301 -4.77 -10.05 -9.08
C THR A 301 -5.08 -11.44 -8.56
N THR A 302 -4.58 -12.47 -9.26
CA THR A 302 -4.47 -13.80 -8.66
C THR A 302 -3.33 -13.83 -7.62
N PRO A 303 -3.29 -14.82 -6.71
CA PRO A 303 -2.21 -14.98 -5.76
C PRO A 303 -0.83 -15.09 -6.42
N GLU A 304 -0.74 -15.82 -7.54
CA GLU A 304 0.51 -16.03 -8.30
C GLU A 304 1.00 -14.73 -8.95
N GLN A 305 0.08 -13.96 -9.54
CA GLN A 305 0.41 -12.65 -10.12
C GLN A 305 0.89 -11.70 -9.05
N PHE A 306 0.23 -11.70 -7.87
CA PHE A 306 0.64 -10.86 -6.77
C PHE A 306 1.99 -11.29 -6.18
N ALA A 307 2.25 -12.61 -6.07
CA ALA A 307 3.56 -13.12 -5.64
C ALA A 307 4.69 -12.67 -6.59
N ALA A 308 4.46 -12.72 -7.90
CA ALA A 308 5.41 -12.25 -8.91
C ALA A 308 5.65 -10.73 -8.79
N PHE A 309 4.57 -9.97 -8.61
CA PHE A 309 4.63 -8.51 -8.42
C PHE A 309 5.48 -8.15 -7.18
N VAL A 310 5.25 -8.77 -6.02
CA VAL A 310 6.00 -8.50 -4.78
C VAL A 310 7.49 -8.81 -4.95
N LYS A 311 7.84 -9.91 -5.63
CA LYS A 311 9.25 -10.23 -5.93
C LYS A 311 9.91 -9.16 -6.81
N THR A 312 9.20 -8.69 -7.84
CA THR A 312 9.69 -7.62 -8.72
C THR A 312 9.89 -6.32 -7.94
N GLU A 313 8.92 -5.94 -7.12
CA GLU A 313 8.99 -4.74 -6.28
C GLU A 313 10.15 -4.82 -5.27
N LEU A 314 10.32 -5.96 -4.61
CA LEU A 314 11.41 -6.16 -3.65
C LEU A 314 12.78 -5.98 -4.34
N ALA A 315 12.97 -6.59 -5.51
CA ALA A 315 14.22 -6.47 -6.29
C ALA A 315 14.43 -5.05 -6.83
N LYS A 316 13.35 -4.33 -7.20
CA LYS A 316 13.40 -2.94 -7.67
C LYS A 316 13.98 -2.01 -6.60
N TYR A 317 13.55 -2.15 -5.35
CA TYR A 317 13.96 -1.23 -4.28
C TYR A 317 15.32 -1.54 -3.68
N GLU A 318 15.88 -2.73 -3.86
CA GLU A 318 17.21 -3.09 -3.34
C GLU A 318 18.31 -2.10 -3.76
N PRO A 319 18.60 -1.90 -5.07
CA PRO A 319 19.66 -1.00 -5.50
C PRO A 319 19.37 0.46 -5.13
N VAL A 320 18.10 0.85 -5.09
CA VAL A 320 17.69 2.23 -4.78
C VAL A 320 17.97 2.56 -3.32
N VAL A 321 17.53 1.70 -2.39
CA VAL A 321 17.74 1.92 -0.96
C VAL A 321 19.25 1.88 -0.65
N LYS A 322 19.99 0.94 -1.25
CA LYS A 322 21.46 0.88 -1.08
C LYS A 322 22.17 2.13 -1.59
N ALA A 323 21.78 2.64 -2.76
CA ALA A 323 22.37 3.83 -3.36
C ALA A 323 22.02 5.13 -2.61
N SER A 324 20.80 5.20 -2.05
CA SER A 324 20.36 6.37 -1.28
C SER A 324 21.06 6.53 0.07
N GLY A 325 21.68 5.45 0.58
CA GLY A 325 22.25 5.41 1.92
C GLY A 325 21.20 5.51 3.04
N ALA A 326 19.91 5.41 2.70
CA ALA A 326 18.82 5.50 3.67
C ALA A 326 18.86 4.33 4.66
N LYS A 327 18.64 4.62 5.93
CA LYS A 327 18.52 3.66 7.04
C LYS A 327 17.40 4.13 7.96
N ALA A 328 16.73 3.18 8.63
CA ALA A 328 15.60 3.45 9.52
C ALA A 328 15.88 3.10 10.99
N ASP A 329 17.04 2.59 11.32
CA ASP A 329 17.54 2.21 12.65
C ASP A 329 18.89 2.85 12.97
#